data_704ad5ccd8f2b6d47f7086fe97fd7c2b
#
_entry.id   704ad5ccd8f2b6d47f7086fe97fd7c2b
#
_cell.length_a   1.000
_cell.length_b   1.000
_cell.length_c   1.000
_cell.angle_alpha   90.00
_cell.angle_beta   90.00
_cell.angle_gamma   90.00
#
_symmetry.space_group_name_H-M   'P 1'
#
loop_
_entity.id
_entity.type
_entity.pdbx_description
1 polymer ?
#
loop_
_entity_poly.entity_id
_entity_poly.type
_entity_poly.pdbx_seq_one_letter_code
_entity_poly.pdbx_strand_id
1 'polypeptide(L)'
;MSMSYITIEALRAVEALEKEDILCDLIDLRTIMPIDWDLIFDSVQKTGRLIVLDTGVETGSIAGEIISRICMERCDSLKQPPKRLALPDFPAPTSLTLTREFYKRAEDIIDAVSKMMTRNLCGKKLIDRGDIPHDVPDKSFKGPF
;
A
#
# COMPACT_ATOMS: atom_id res chain seq x y z
N MET A 1 2.12 -5.19 -0.79
CA MET A 1 2.76 -5.53 0.50
C MET A 1 2.46 -4.44 1.50
N SER A 2 2.15 -4.78 2.74
CA SER A 2 1.70 -3.85 3.77
C SER A 2 2.11 -4.32 5.17
N MET A 3 1.97 -3.44 6.16
CA MET A 3 2.16 -3.77 7.57
C MET A 3 1.19 -2.96 8.44
N SER A 4 0.84 -3.47 9.63
CA SER A 4 0.00 -2.77 10.59
C SER A 4 -1.40 -2.45 10.02
N TYR A 5 -2.05 -1.39 10.50
CA TYR A 5 -3.43 -1.03 10.14
C TYR A 5 -3.66 -0.80 8.65
N ILE A 6 -2.65 -0.38 7.89
CA ILE A 6 -2.79 -0.14 6.44
C ILE A 6 -3.06 -1.45 5.66
N THR A 7 -2.81 -2.60 6.28
CA THR A 7 -3.17 -3.91 5.71
C THR A 7 -4.69 -4.04 5.51
N ILE A 8 -5.49 -3.45 6.39
CA ILE A 8 -6.96 -3.44 6.25
C ILE A 8 -7.36 -2.60 5.03
N GLU A 9 -6.73 -1.44 4.85
CA GLU A 9 -6.97 -0.61 3.66
C GLU A 9 -6.51 -1.32 2.38
N ALA A 10 -5.39 -2.05 2.45
CA ALA A 10 -4.90 -2.86 1.35
C ALA A 10 -5.87 -4.00 1.00
N LEU A 11 -6.44 -4.68 1.98
CA LEU A 11 -7.43 -5.74 1.77
C LEU A 11 -8.67 -5.20 1.05
N ARG A 12 -9.22 -4.07 1.51
CA ARG A 12 -10.35 -3.40 0.86
C ARG A 12 -10.04 -2.99 -0.58
N ALA A 13 -8.82 -2.49 -0.81
CA ALA A 13 -8.37 -2.14 -2.17
C ALA A 13 -8.28 -3.39 -3.07
N VAL A 14 -7.74 -4.49 -2.56
CA VAL A 14 -7.62 -5.75 -3.30
C VAL A 14 -9.00 -6.31 -3.65
N GLU A 15 -9.94 -6.35 -2.70
CA GLU A 15 -11.32 -6.78 -2.94
C GLU A 15 -12.04 -5.92 -4.01
N ALA A 16 -11.78 -4.62 -4.04
CA ALA A 16 -12.33 -3.74 -5.05
C ALA A 16 -11.67 -3.94 -6.43
N LEU A 17 -10.35 -4.15 -6.46
CA LEU A 17 -9.59 -4.40 -7.68
C LEU A 17 -9.93 -5.75 -8.31
N GLU A 18 -10.22 -6.76 -7.51
CA GLU A 18 -10.65 -8.09 -8.00
C GLU A 18 -11.94 -8.00 -8.81
N LYS A 19 -12.87 -7.12 -8.44
CA LYS A 19 -14.12 -6.86 -9.20
C LYS A 19 -13.86 -6.18 -10.55
N GLU A 20 -12.67 -5.60 -10.73
CA GLU A 20 -12.20 -4.97 -11.97
C GLU A 20 -11.19 -5.88 -12.72
N ASP A 21 -11.20 -7.19 -12.42
CA ASP A 21 -10.30 -8.20 -13.02
C ASP A 21 -8.81 -7.92 -12.80
N ILE A 22 -8.46 -7.31 -11.66
CA ILE A 22 -7.07 -7.10 -11.24
C ILE A 22 -6.79 -7.94 -10.00
N LEU A 23 -6.06 -9.03 -10.20
CA LEU A 23 -5.63 -9.90 -9.11
C LEU A 23 -4.33 -9.40 -8.48
N CYS A 24 -4.30 -9.34 -7.16
CA CYS A 24 -3.16 -8.88 -6.39
C CYS A 24 -2.74 -9.92 -5.35
N ASP A 25 -1.43 -10.13 -5.20
CA ASP A 25 -0.88 -10.82 -4.04
C ASP A 25 -0.77 -9.80 -2.89
N LEU A 26 -1.49 -10.04 -1.80
CA LEU A 26 -1.39 -9.20 -0.60
C LEU A 26 -0.51 -9.90 0.44
N ILE A 27 0.66 -9.31 0.72
CA ILE A 27 1.59 -9.78 1.75
C ILE A 27 1.48 -8.84 2.95
N ASP A 28 1.06 -9.38 4.10
CA ASP A 28 1.05 -8.70 5.39
C ASP A 28 2.34 -9.03 6.15
N LEU A 29 3.22 -8.05 6.27
CA LEU A 29 4.46 -8.19 7.03
C LEU A 29 4.17 -8.20 8.54
N ARG A 30 4.29 -9.37 9.14
CA ARG A 30 4.13 -9.56 10.59
C ARG A 30 5.40 -9.29 11.37
N THR A 31 6.55 -9.47 10.72
CA THR A 31 7.87 -9.24 11.30
C THR A 31 8.74 -8.44 10.35
N ILE A 32 9.51 -7.52 10.93
CA ILE A 32 10.50 -6.71 10.21
C ILE A 32 11.90 -7.36 10.31
N MET A 33 12.11 -8.15 11.35
CA MET A 33 13.39 -8.85 11.58
C MET A 33 13.12 -10.22 12.22
N PRO A 34 13.35 -11.33 11.50
CA PRO A 34 13.69 -11.39 10.07
C PRO A 34 12.49 -11.11 9.16
N ILE A 35 12.73 -10.56 7.96
CA ILE A 35 11.75 -10.49 6.88
C ILE A 35 11.78 -11.81 6.10
N ASP A 36 10.61 -12.31 5.70
CA ASP A 36 10.46 -13.44 4.79
C ASP A 36 10.71 -12.99 3.34
N TRP A 37 11.97 -12.96 2.96
CA TRP A 37 12.40 -12.50 1.64
C TRP A 37 11.99 -13.46 0.53
N ASP A 38 11.97 -14.76 0.78
CA ASP A 38 11.62 -15.76 -0.22
C ASP A 38 10.18 -15.56 -0.68
N LEU A 39 9.25 -15.37 0.25
CA LEU A 39 7.84 -15.05 -0.06
C LEU A 39 7.72 -13.77 -0.91
N ILE A 40 8.49 -12.74 -0.58
CA ILE A 40 8.47 -11.48 -1.31
C ILE A 40 9.02 -11.64 -2.72
N PHE A 41 10.17 -12.31 -2.87
CA PHE A 41 10.80 -12.55 -4.16
C PHE A 41 9.91 -13.37 -5.09
N ASP A 42 9.28 -14.43 -4.57
CA ASP A 42 8.36 -15.28 -5.34
C ASP A 42 7.16 -14.47 -5.85
N SER A 43 6.57 -13.63 -4.99
CA SER A 43 5.45 -12.77 -5.39
C SER A 43 5.87 -11.72 -6.44
N VAL A 44 7.04 -11.10 -6.29
CA VAL A 44 7.55 -10.13 -7.27
C VAL A 44 7.86 -10.83 -8.59
N GLN A 45 8.46 -12.01 -8.57
CA GLN A 45 8.73 -12.80 -9.78
C GLN A 45 7.44 -13.18 -10.52
N LYS A 46 6.40 -13.58 -9.78
CA LYS A 46 5.09 -13.94 -10.34
C LYS A 46 4.37 -12.73 -10.95
N THR A 47 4.33 -11.61 -10.24
CA THR A 47 3.50 -10.45 -10.62
C THR A 47 4.23 -9.44 -11.49
N GLY A 48 5.53 -9.29 -11.29
CA GLY A 48 6.36 -8.29 -11.95
C GLY A 48 6.11 -6.86 -11.48
N ARG A 49 5.38 -6.66 -10.38
CA ARG A 49 5.00 -5.34 -9.87
C ARG A 49 5.02 -5.34 -8.35
N LEU A 50 5.43 -4.20 -7.79
CA LEU A 50 5.51 -4.06 -6.33
C LEU A 50 4.99 -2.69 -5.89
N ILE A 51 4.05 -2.70 -4.96
CA ILE A 51 3.68 -1.53 -4.15
C ILE A 51 3.92 -1.88 -2.69
N VAL A 52 4.71 -1.06 -2.00
CA VAL A 52 4.94 -1.20 -0.56
C VAL A 52 4.21 -0.09 0.17
N LEU A 53 3.36 -0.49 1.11
CA LEU A 53 2.56 0.39 1.96
C LEU A 53 3.21 0.46 3.33
N ASP A 54 3.44 1.67 3.82
CA ASP A 54 4.05 1.91 5.12
C ASP A 54 3.22 2.91 5.93
N THR A 55 3.17 2.72 7.23
CA THR A 55 2.54 3.64 8.19
C THR A 55 3.50 4.67 8.76
N GLY A 56 4.78 4.57 8.43
CA GLY A 56 5.81 5.54 8.75
C GLY A 56 5.92 6.65 7.69
N VAL A 57 6.78 7.62 7.97
CA VAL A 57 7.13 8.68 7.02
C VAL A 57 7.95 8.14 5.85
N GLU A 58 7.95 8.86 4.76
CA GLU A 58 8.57 8.40 3.50
C GLU A 58 10.08 8.17 3.66
N THR A 59 10.79 9.11 4.26
CA THR A 59 12.22 9.01 4.48
C THR A 59 12.54 8.08 5.67
N GLY A 60 13.42 7.09 5.42
CA GLY A 60 13.83 6.14 6.45
C GLY A 60 12.83 5.02 6.76
N SER A 61 11.76 4.89 5.98
CA SER A 61 10.78 3.82 6.16
C SER A 61 11.31 2.44 5.74
N ILE A 62 10.76 1.38 6.34
CA ILE A 62 11.06 -0.01 5.95
C ILE A 62 10.68 -0.28 4.49
N ALA A 63 9.71 0.44 3.95
CA ALA A 63 9.35 0.35 2.55
C ALA A 63 10.51 0.72 1.62
N GLY A 64 11.34 1.68 2.01
CA GLY A 64 12.56 2.04 1.28
C GLY A 64 13.56 0.90 1.24
N GLU A 65 13.79 0.22 2.37
CA GLU A 65 14.67 -0.94 2.49
C GLU A 65 14.19 -2.09 1.60
N ILE A 66 12.91 -2.41 1.65
CA ILE A 66 12.31 -3.49 0.85
C ILE A 66 12.48 -3.19 -0.65
N ILE A 67 12.15 -1.98 -1.08
CA ILE A 67 12.28 -1.57 -2.48
C ILE A 67 13.75 -1.63 -2.92
N SER A 68 14.66 -1.11 -2.09
CA SER A 68 16.10 -1.14 -2.38
C SER A 68 16.59 -2.57 -2.61
N ARG A 69 16.25 -3.49 -1.72
CA ARG A 69 16.67 -4.88 -1.82
C ARG A 69 16.06 -5.58 -3.04
N ILE A 70 14.79 -5.36 -3.35
CA ILE A 70 14.16 -5.89 -4.57
C ILE A 70 14.86 -5.34 -5.82
N CYS A 71 15.19 -4.06 -5.87
CA CYS A 71 15.90 -3.48 -6.99
C CYS A 71 17.32 -4.04 -7.15
N MET A 72 18.00 -4.38 -6.05
CA MET A 72 19.34 -4.97 -6.10
C MET A 72 19.33 -6.45 -6.50
N GLU A 73 18.37 -7.23 -6.00
CA GLU A 73 18.40 -8.68 -6.12
C GLU A 73 17.43 -9.24 -7.18
N ARG A 74 16.41 -8.47 -7.57
CA ARG A 74 15.31 -8.91 -8.45
C ARG A 74 14.87 -7.84 -9.45
N CYS A 75 15.74 -6.91 -9.82
CA CYS A 75 15.42 -5.84 -10.76
C CYS A 75 14.82 -6.37 -12.07
N ASP A 76 15.39 -7.44 -12.61
CA ASP A 76 14.96 -8.06 -13.86
C ASP A 76 13.54 -8.67 -13.80
N SER A 77 13.04 -8.94 -12.62
CA SER A 77 11.67 -9.43 -12.40
C SER A 77 10.62 -8.30 -12.47
N LEU A 78 11.05 -7.05 -12.31
CA LEU A 78 10.15 -5.91 -12.31
C LEU A 78 9.81 -5.45 -13.73
N LYS A 79 8.51 -5.39 -14.04
CA LYS A 79 8.00 -4.84 -15.32
C LYS A 79 7.90 -3.31 -15.30
N GLN A 80 7.92 -2.72 -14.11
CA GLN A 80 7.87 -1.28 -13.87
C GLN A 80 8.57 -0.95 -12.55
N PRO A 81 9.01 0.31 -12.35
CA PRO A 81 9.57 0.74 -11.08
C PRO A 81 8.60 0.46 -9.91
N PRO A 82 9.10 -0.08 -8.79
CA PRO A 82 8.29 -0.29 -7.61
C PRO A 82 7.78 1.04 -7.04
N LYS A 83 6.67 1.00 -6.30
CA LYS A 83 6.05 2.19 -5.73
C LYS A 83 5.97 2.09 -4.22
N ARG A 84 6.25 3.21 -3.55
CA ARG A 84 6.03 3.37 -2.12
C ARG A 84 4.80 4.25 -1.89
N LEU A 85 3.95 3.84 -0.95
CA LEU A 85 2.89 4.64 -0.38
C LEU A 85 3.13 4.71 1.13
N ALA A 86 3.62 5.84 1.58
CA ALA A 86 3.95 6.13 2.97
C ALA A 86 3.43 7.51 3.35
N LEU A 87 3.56 7.89 4.61
CA LEU A 87 3.21 9.23 5.05
C LEU A 87 4.25 10.24 4.53
N PRO A 88 3.85 11.47 4.21
CA PRO A 88 4.79 12.49 3.79
C PRO A 88 5.71 12.93 4.94
N ASP A 89 6.88 13.49 4.59
CA ASP A 89 7.94 13.89 5.53
C ASP A 89 7.65 15.22 6.24
N PHE A 90 6.44 15.37 6.79
CA PHE A 90 6.07 16.50 7.64
C PHE A 90 5.16 16.05 8.78
N PRO A 91 5.06 16.83 9.87
CA PRO A 91 4.23 16.46 11.01
C PRO A 91 2.76 16.24 10.66
N ALA A 92 2.12 15.27 11.34
CA ALA A 92 0.70 15.00 11.15
C ALA A 92 -0.14 16.26 11.38
N PRO A 93 -0.99 16.64 10.43
CA PRO A 93 -1.81 17.83 10.55
C PRO A 93 -2.94 17.61 11.56
N THR A 94 -3.31 18.67 12.28
CA THR A 94 -4.47 18.68 13.18
C THR A 94 -5.78 19.03 12.48
N SER A 95 -5.70 19.63 11.28
CA SER A 95 -6.88 19.98 10.48
C SER A 95 -7.39 18.79 9.71
N LEU A 96 -8.68 18.46 9.83
CA LEU A 96 -9.34 17.36 9.10
C LEU A 96 -9.18 17.48 7.57
N THR A 97 -9.17 18.69 7.04
CA THR A 97 -8.99 18.90 5.60
C THR A 97 -7.61 18.46 5.12
N LEU A 98 -6.57 18.67 5.92
CA LEU A 98 -5.19 18.30 5.58
C LEU A 98 -4.91 16.82 5.83
N THR A 99 -5.65 16.14 6.70
CA THR A 99 -5.46 14.71 6.97
C THR A 99 -5.72 13.84 5.73
N ARG A 100 -6.53 14.33 4.80
CA ARG A 100 -6.87 13.62 3.56
C ARG A 100 -5.66 13.36 2.66
N GLU A 101 -4.73 14.28 2.59
CA GLU A 101 -3.52 14.14 1.78
C GLU A 101 -2.41 13.43 2.56
N PHE A 102 -2.49 13.47 3.89
CA PHE A 102 -1.50 12.88 4.77
C PHE A 102 -1.64 11.35 4.87
N TYR A 103 -2.83 10.85 5.24
CA TYR A 103 -3.05 9.42 5.45
C TYR A 103 -3.43 8.70 4.16
N LYS A 104 -2.70 7.63 3.82
CA LYS A 104 -3.00 6.79 2.67
C LYS A 104 -4.10 5.78 3.01
N ARG A 105 -5.06 5.62 2.10
CA ARG A 105 -6.25 4.78 2.27
C ARG A 105 -6.47 3.88 1.05
N ALA A 106 -7.49 3.04 1.09
CA ALA A 106 -7.79 2.08 0.04
C ALA A 106 -7.93 2.74 -1.34
N GLU A 107 -8.55 3.92 -1.43
CA GLU A 107 -8.68 4.68 -2.67
C GLU A 107 -7.32 5.10 -3.25
N ASP A 108 -6.35 5.48 -2.42
CA ASP A 108 -5.00 5.85 -2.88
C ASP A 108 -4.24 4.64 -3.40
N ILE A 109 -4.47 3.47 -2.79
CA ILE A 109 -3.88 2.20 -3.22
C ILE A 109 -4.43 1.82 -4.59
N ILE A 110 -5.76 1.92 -4.80
CA ILE A 110 -6.39 1.66 -6.09
C ILE A 110 -5.85 2.61 -7.16
N ASP A 111 -5.74 3.90 -6.87
CA ASP A 111 -5.20 4.89 -7.81
C ASP A 111 -3.73 4.58 -8.17
N ALA A 112 -2.94 4.09 -7.21
CA ALA A 112 -1.57 3.68 -7.45
C ALA A 112 -1.47 2.44 -8.34
N VAL A 113 -2.32 1.42 -8.11
CA VAL A 113 -2.42 0.23 -8.95
C VAL A 113 -2.90 0.61 -10.35
N SER A 114 -3.94 1.44 -10.46
CA SER A 114 -4.49 1.92 -11.73
C SER A 114 -3.41 2.57 -12.60
N LYS A 115 -2.60 3.46 -12.02
CA LYS A 115 -1.47 4.09 -12.70
C LYS A 115 -0.40 3.06 -13.12
N MET A 116 -0.08 2.11 -12.24
CA MET A 116 0.91 1.06 -12.50
C MET A 116 0.44 0.09 -13.60
N MET A 117 -0.86 -0.15 -13.71
CA MET A 117 -1.47 -1.05 -14.72
C MET A 117 -1.87 -0.32 -16.00
N THR A 118 -1.68 1.00 -16.07
CA THR A 118 -2.14 1.84 -17.18
C THR A 118 -3.64 1.66 -17.44
N ARG A 119 -4.40 1.51 -16.34
CA ARG A 119 -5.86 1.43 -16.33
C ARG A 119 -6.46 2.80 -15.98
N ASN A 120 -7.73 3.00 -16.26
CA ASN A 120 -8.45 4.24 -15.92
C ASN A 120 -9.46 3.96 -14.79
N LEU A 121 -8.96 3.54 -13.62
CA LEU A 121 -9.76 3.34 -12.43
C LEU A 121 -9.62 4.56 -11.50
N CYS A 122 -10.68 4.83 -10.74
CA CYS A 122 -10.70 5.90 -9.75
C CYS A 122 -11.07 5.30 -8.39
N GLY A 123 -10.14 5.33 -7.44
CA GLY A 123 -10.32 4.73 -6.13
C GLY A 123 -11.55 5.25 -5.39
N LYS A 124 -11.83 6.55 -5.47
CA LYS A 124 -13.03 7.17 -4.85
C LYS A 124 -14.36 6.68 -5.42
N LYS A 125 -14.37 6.15 -6.64
CA LYS A 125 -15.57 5.55 -7.23
C LYS A 125 -15.75 4.09 -6.84
N LEU A 126 -14.67 3.39 -6.57
CA LEU A 126 -14.68 1.97 -6.22
C LEU A 126 -14.82 1.75 -4.71
N ILE A 127 -14.33 2.67 -3.90
CA ILE A 127 -14.44 2.63 -2.44
C ILE A 127 -15.29 3.81 -1.97
N ASP A 128 -16.48 3.51 -1.45
CA ASP A 128 -17.26 4.49 -0.71
C ASP A 128 -16.81 4.50 0.75
N ARG A 129 -16.18 5.58 1.15
CA ARG A 129 -15.75 5.80 2.54
C ARG A 129 -16.80 6.52 3.37
N GLY A 130 -17.80 7.14 2.73
CA GLY A 130 -18.73 8.04 3.37
C GLY A 130 -18.02 9.23 4.04
N ASP A 131 -18.54 9.66 5.19
CA ASP A 131 -18.02 10.80 5.95
C ASP A 131 -16.94 10.43 6.99
N ILE A 132 -16.32 9.25 6.87
CA ILE A 132 -15.27 8.82 7.82
C ILE A 132 -14.01 9.66 7.59
N PRO A 133 -13.50 10.38 8.61
CA PRO A 133 -12.28 11.17 8.51
C PRO A 133 -11.06 10.31 8.12
N HIS A 134 -10.09 10.91 7.42
CA HIS A 134 -8.92 10.18 6.91
C HIS A 134 -7.93 9.75 8.01
N ASP A 135 -7.94 10.40 9.14
CA ASP A 135 -7.16 10.07 10.33
C ASP A 135 -7.76 8.92 11.17
N VAL A 136 -9.01 8.54 10.88
CA VAL A 136 -9.68 7.42 11.54
C VAL A 136 -9.55 6.16 10.68
N PRO A 137 -9.07 5.03 11.23
CA PRO A 137 -9.06 3.75 10.53
C PRO A 137 -10.46 3.30 10.13
N ASP A 138 -10.55 2.41 9.14
CA ASP A 138 -11.82 1.80 8.78
C ASP A 138 -12.46 1.07 9.97
N LYS A 139 -13.80 1.05 10.05
CA LYS A 139 -14.57 0.43 11.14
C LYS A 139 -14.32 -1.07 11.32
N SER A 140 -13.82 -1.73 10.28
CA SER A 140 -13.42 -3.14 10.35
C SER A 140 -12.11 -3.37 11.12
N PHE A 141 -11.32 -2.31 11.32
CA PHE A 141 -10.10 -2.37 12.11
C PHE A 141 -10.44 -2.51 13.60
N LYS A 142 -10.22 -3.69 14.14
CA LYS A 142 -10.42 -4.03 15.56
C LYS A 142 -9.10 -4.37 16.25
N GLY A 143 -8.02 -3.75 15.80
CA GLY A 143 -6.68 -4.03 16.31
C GLY A 143 -6.51 -3.68 17.79
N PRO A 144 -5.49 -4.26 18.42
CA PRO A 144 -5.12 -3.90 19.78
C PRO A 144 -4.56 -2.47 19.79
N PHE A 145 -5.09 -1.66 20.62
CA PHE A 145 -4.52 -0.40 21.06
C PHE A 145 -4.38 -0.45 22.57
#